data_5ccce8cbe059f9a144718f80451998d9
#
_entry.id   5ccce8cbe059f9a144718f80451998d9
#
_cell.length_a   1.000
_cell.length_b   1.000
_cell.length_c   1.000
_cell.angle_alpha   90.00
_cell.angle_beta   90.00
_cell.angle_gamma   90.00
#
_symmetry.space_group_name_H-M   'P 1'
#
loop_
_entity.id
_entity.type
_entity.pdbx_description
1 polymer ?
#
loop_
_entity_poly.entity_id
_entity_poly.type
_entity_poly.pdbx_seq_one_letter_code
_entity_poly.pdbx_strand_id
1 'polypeptide(L)'
;ATAVAGTSMILAPVVGAAVPAQAESSQQAFINEIGNSAAAVANSNDMYASVMIAQALLESSYGSSGLASAPNYNLFGVKGSYNGQSVYMPTKEYLDGQWVTVTAAFRSYNSYAESFQDHANVIRSTAFGDTYHYSGVWKSNTSSYRDATAALAGSYATDPGYAEKLNWLIEAY
;
A
#
# COMPACT_ATOMS: atom_id res chain seq x y z
N ALA A 1 -7.20 -27.10 -10.03
CA ALA A 1 -7.38 -26.94 -10.21
C ALA A 1 -7.44 -26.82 -10.53
N THR A 2 -7.78 -26.86 -10.49
CA THR A 2 -8.04 -26.67 -10.70
C THR A 2 -8.34 -26.26 -11.01
N ALA A 3 -8.77 -26.66 -11.16
CA ALA A 3 -9.14 -26.43 -11.29
C ALA A 3 -9.40 -26.01 -11.50
N VAL A 4 -9.71 -26.12 -11.58
CA VAL A 4 -10.00 -25.87 -11.61
C VAL A 4 -10.15 -25.62 -11.69
N ALA A 5 -10.48 -26.08 -11.66
CA ALA A 5 -10.69 -26.06 -11.64
C ALA A 5 -10.83 -25.88 -11.98
N GLY A 6 -11.15 -26.13 -12.04
CA GLY A 6 -11.28 -26.30 -12.30
C GLY A 6 -11.37 -26.24 -12.94
N THR A 7 -12.06 -26.48 -13.26
CA THR A 7 -12.20 -26.58 -13.82
C THR A 7 -12.23 -26.33 -14.55
N SER A 8 -12.53 -26.83 -14.80
CA SER A 8 -12.63 -26.91 -15.38
C SER A 8 -12.65 -26.89 -16.11
N MET A 9 -13.02 -27.29 -16.46
CA MET A 9 -13.10 -27.50 -17.07
C MET A 9 -13.20 -27.54 -17.77
N ILE A 10 -13.74 -27.90 -18.15
CA ILE A 10 -13.97 -28.21 -18.78
C ILE A 10 -14.05 -28.09 -19.48
N LEU A 11 -14.44 -28.51 -20.04
CA LEU A 11 -14.61 -28.63 -20.79
C LEU A 11 -14.80 -28.91 -21.64
N ALA A 12 -15.33 -29.68 -22.07
CA ALA A 12 -15.55 -30.02 -22.94
C ALA A 12 -15.73 -30.22 -23.99
N PRO A 13 -15.75 -30.62 -24.57
CA PRO A 13 -15.33 -30.63 -25.81
C PRO A 13 -15.45 -29.79 -26.72
N VAL A 14 -15.12 -29.83 -26.86
CA VAL A 14 -14.90 -29.05 -27.40
C VAL A 14 -14.63 -28.65 -27.45
N VAL A 15 -14.72 -28.93 -27.79
CA VAL A 15 -14.13 -28.45 -27.87
C VAL A 15 -13.25 -28.16 -27.48
N GLY A 16 -13.17 -27.99 -27.81
CA GLY A 16 -11.86 -27.76 -27.25
C GLY A 16 -11.81 -27.94 -25.75
N ALA A 17 -10.80 -28.62 -25.25
CA ALA A 17 -10.60 -28.70 -23.83
C ALA A 17 -10.37 -27.33 -23.23
N ALA A 18 -11.02 -27.06 -22.13
CA ALA A 18 -10.77 -25.81 -21.39
C ALA A 18 -9.39 -25.87 -20.75
N VAL A 19 -8.66 -24.76 -20.82
CA VAL A 19 -7.40 -24.60 -20.11
C VAL A 19 -7.72 -24.30 -18.63
N PRO A 20 -7.13 -25.01 -17.67
CA PRO A 20 -7.35 -24.69 -16.27
C PRO A 20 -6.90 -23.26 -15.96
N ALA A 21 -7.66 -22.56 -15.14
CA ALA A 21 -7.30 -21.24 -14.69
C ALA A 21 -6.04 -21.31 -13.82
N GLN A 22 -5.16 -20.34 -13.99
CA GLN A 22 -3.98 -20.18 -13.15
C GLN A 22 -4.42 -19.75 -11.75
N ALA A 23 -3.75 -20.30 -10.75
CA ALA A 23 -3.96 -19.82 -9.38
C ALA A 23 -3.44 -18.39 -9.25
N GLU A 24 -4.22 -17.57 -8.60
CA GLU A 24 -3.84 -16.18 -8.33
C GLU A 24 -2.72 -16.16 -7.30
N SER A 25 -1.69 -15.32 -7.51
CA SER A 25 -0.63 -15.16 -6.53
C SER A 25 -1.18 -14.48 -5.28
N SER A 26 -0.52 -14.70 -4.13
CA SER A 26 -0.92 -14.05 -2.88
C SER A 26 -0.82 -12.53 -2.98
N GLN A 27 0.16 -12.02 -3.73
CA GLN A 27 0.30 -10.59 -3.96
C GLN A 27 -0.87 -10.05 -4.77
N GLN A 28 -1.26 -10.73 -5.84
CA GLN A 28 -2.38 -10.30 -6.66
C GLN A 28 -3.70 -10.37 -5.89
N ALA A 29 -3.88 -11.41 -5.07
CA ALA A 29 -5.06 -11.54 -4.23
C ALA A 29 -5.17 -10.36 -3.26
N PHE A 30 -4.06 -9.96 -2.66
CA PHE A 30 -4.05 -8.81 -1.77
C PHE A 30 -4.38 -7.52 -2.51
N ILE A 31 -3.82 -7.31 -3.70
CA ILE A 31 -4.13 -6.14 -4.54
C ILE A 31 -5.62 -6.10 -4.87
N ASN A 32 -6.21 -7.24 -5.21
CA ASN A 32 -7.64 -7.32 -5.51
C ASN A 32 -8.49 -6.97 -4.28
N GLU A 33 -8.02 -7.36 -3.10
CA GLU A 33 -8.72 -7.05 -1.86
C GLU A 33 -8.72 -5.55 -1.55
N ILE A 34 -7.59 -4.86 -1.73
CA ILE A 34 -7.46 -3.45 -1.34
C ILE A 34 -7.76 -2.47 -2.47
N GLY A 35 -7.79 -2.94 -3.72
CA GLY A 35 -7.79 -2.06 -4.90
C GLY A 35 -8.97 -1.11 -4.97
N ASN A 36 -10.18 -1.56 -4.67
CA ASN A 36 -11.36 -0.71 -4.73
C ASN A 36 -11.31 0.41 -3.68
N SER A 37 -10.86 0.09 -2.47
CA SER A 37 -10.69 1.10 -1.41
C SER A 37 -9.64 2.13 -1.79
N ALA A 38 -8.52 1.67 -2.34
CA ALA A 38 -7.45 2.57 -2.78
C ALA A 38 -7.93 3.49 -3.89
N ALA A 39 -8.65 2.96 -4.87
CA ALA A 39 -9.15 3.74 -5.99
C ALA A 39 -10.15 4.82 -5.54
N ALA A 40 -11.07 4.47 -4.65
CA ALA A 40 -12.06 5.41 -4.14
C ALA A 40 -11.38 6.56 -3.37
N VAL A 41 -10.44 6.22 -2.48
CA VAL A 41 -9.71 7.24 -1.69
C VAL A 41 -8.84 8.10 -2.60
N ALA A 42 -8.11 7.50 -3.55
CA ALA A 42 -7.24 8.24 -4.46
C ALA A 42 -8.04 9.24 -5.30
N ASN A 43 -9.18 8.81 -5.84
CA ASN A 43 -10.03 9.69 -6.65
C ASN A 43 -10.57 10.87 -5.85
N SER A 44 -10.91 10.65 -4.58
CA SER A 44 -11.46 11.70 -3.72
C SER A 44 -10.40 12.66 -3.19
N ASN A 45 -9.11 12.33 -3.32
CA ASN A 45 -8.02 13.07 -2.70
C ASN A 45 -6.94 13.53 -3.68
N ASP A 46 -7.22 13.54 -4.98
CA ASP A 46 -6.29 14.00 -6.02
C ASP A 46 -4.96 13.22 -5.99
N MET A 47 -5.05 11.89 -5.93
CA MET A 47 -3.89 11.01 -5.86
C MET A 47 -3.99 9.88 -6.88
N TYR A 48 -2.87 9.23 -7.17
CA TYR A 48 -2.83 8.05 -8.03
C TYR A 48 -3.11 6.80 -7.19
N ALA A 49 -4.12 6.05 -7.57
CA ALA A 49 -4.42 4.76 -6.93
C ALA A 49 -3.23 3.79 -7.06
N SER A 50 -2.57 3.77 -8.21
CA SER A 50 -1.42 2.91 -8.44
C SER A 50 -0.26 3.19 -7.49
N VAL A 51 0.02 4.47 -7.22
CA VAL A 51 1.07 4.88 -6.29
C VAL A 51 0.68 4.47 -4.86
N MET A 52 -0.56 4.71 -4.49
CA MET A 52 -1.07 4.39 -3.17
C MET A 52 -1.00 2.87 -2.90
N ILE A 53 -1.39 2.07 -3.88
CA ILE A 53 -1.31 0.60 -3.77
C ILE A 53 0.15 0.15 -3.68
N ALA A 54 1.03 0.70 -4.51
CA ALA A 54 2.45 0.35 -4.48
C ALA A 54 3.08 0.65 -3.11
N GLN A 55 2.74 1.81 -2.51
CA GLN A 55 3.20 2.13 -1.17
C GLN A 55 2.69 1.11 -0.15
N ALA A 56 1.41 0.75 -0.25
CA ALA A 56 0.83 -0.23 0.66
C ALA A 56 1.52 -1.60 0.54
N LEU A 57 1.81 -2.03 -0.68
CA LEU A 57 2.53 -3.29 -0.91
C LEU A 57 3.92 -3.26 -0.28
N LEU A 58 4.64 -2.18 -0.49
CA LEU A 58 6.02 -2.05 -0.02
C LEU A 58 6.07 -1.96 1.50
N GLU A 59 5.24 -1.11 2.10
CA GLU A 59 5.28 -0.84 3.53
C GLU A 59 4.71 -1.99 4.37
N SER A 60 3.81 -2.79 3.82
CA SER A 60 3.15 -3.88 4.54
C SER A 60 3.69 -5.27 4.22
N SER A 61 4.76 -5.35 3.43
CA SER A 61 5.28 -6.62 2.90
C SER A 61 4.17 -7.42 2.20
N TYR A 62 3.50 -6.77 1.25
CA TYR A 62 2.37 -7.33 0.50
C TYR A 62 1.22 -7.77 1.39
N GLY A 63 0.97 -7.00 2.45
CA GLY A 63 -0.11 -7.28 3.39
C GLY A 63 0.18 -8.37 4.40
N SER A 64 1.39 -8.92 4.41
CA SER A 64 1.72 -10.05 5.28
C SER A 64 2.16 -9.66 6.69
N SER A 65 2.47 -8.38 6.92
CA SER A 65 2.88 -7.93 8.24
C SER A 65 1.71 -8.06 9.24
N GLY A 66 2.04 -8.34 10.50
CA GLY A 66 1.01 -8.42 11.54
C GLY A 66 0.25 -7.12 11.73
N LEU A 67 0.94 -5.98 11.55
CA LEU A 67 0.33 -4.67 11.68
C LEU A 67 -0.68 -4.39 10.55
N ALA A 68 -0.40 -4.88 9.34
CA ALA A 68 -1.29 -4.68 8.19
C ALA A 68 -2.50 -5.59 8.20
N SER A 69 -2.50 -6.64 9.00
CA SER A 69 -3.58 -7.61 9.07
C SER A 69 -4.65 -7.18 10.06
N ALA A 70 -5.83 -7.83 10.00
CA ALA A 70 -6.85 -7.64 11.03
C ALA A 70 -6.27 -7.99 12.40
N PRO A 71 -6.64 -7.30 13.47
CA PRO A 71 -7.66 -6.23 13.55
C PRO A 71 -7.12 -4.81 13.32
N ASN A 72 -5.86 -4.65 12.96
CA ASN A 72 -5.22 -3.33 12.95
C ASN A 72 -5.24 -2.62 11.61
N TYR A 73 -5.19 -3.36 10.50
CA TYR A 73 -5.29 -2.85 9.12
C TYR A 73 -4.36 -1.66 8.80
N ASN A 74 -3.23 -1.56 9.48
CA ASN A 74 -2.29 -0.45 9.27
C ASN A 74 -1.32 -0.82 8.15
N LEU A 75 -1.61 -0.34 6.93
CA LEU A 75 -0.86 -0.70 5.73
C LEU A 75 0.47 0.05 5.59
N PHE A 76 0.59 1.21 6.22
CA PHE A 76 1.71 2.12 5.98
C PHE A 76 2.65 2.26 7.17
N GLY A 77 2.46 1.48 8.21
CA GLY A 77 3.32 1.53 9.39
C GLY A 77 3.24 2.85 10.13
N VAL A 78 2.06 3.46 10.20
CA VAL A 78 1.87 4.79 10.78
C VAL A 78 1.87 4.71 12.31
N LYS A 79 2.77 5.44 12.94
CA LYS A 79 2.85 5.52 14.40
C LYS A 79 1.80 6.47 14.97
N GLY A 80 1.42 6.21 16.22
CA GLY A 80 0.49 7.06 16.96
C GLY A 80 -0.84 6.39 17.25
N SER A 81 -1.92 7.17 17.27
CA SER A 81 -3.28 6.66 17.46
C SER A 81 -4.21 7.23 16.41
N TYR A 82 -5.24 6.47 16.06
CA TYR A 82 -6.30 6.88 15.14
C TYR A 82 -7.64 6.78 15.88
N ASN A 83 -8.29 7.91 16.07
CA ASN A 83 -9.52 8.01 16.85
C ASN A 83 -9.39 7.31 18.22
N GLY A 84 -8.24 7.50 18.88
CA GLY A 84 -7.95 6.88 20.17
C GLY A 84 -7.52 5.43 20.11
N GLN A 85 -7.41 4.84 18.92
CA GLN A 85 -7.05 3.43 18.75
C GLN A 85 -5.59 3.29 18.37
N SER A 86 -4.87 2.44 19.08
CA SER A 86 -3.47 2.13 18.81
C SER A 86 -3.15 0.71 19.25
N VAL A 87 -2.05 0.20 18.73
CA VAL A 87 -1.51 -1.10 19.12
C VAL A 87 -0.01 -0.92 19.34
N TYR A 88 0.52 -1.59 20.36
CA TYR A 88 1.95 -1.57 20.63
C TYR A 88 2.61 -2.76 19.96
N MET A 89 3.63 -2.48 19.16
CA MET A 89 4.38 -3.51 18.46
C MET A 89 5.88 -3.22 18.52
N PRO A 90 6.72 -4.27 18.50
CA PRO A 90 8.16 -4.07 18.40
C PRO A 90 8.53 -3.53 17.02
N THR A 91 9.46 -2.61 16.99
CA THR A 91 10.01 -2.05 15.76
C THR A 91 11.51 -1.85 15.94
N LYS A 92 12.25 -1.87 14.85
CA LYS A 92 13.68 -1.66 14.88
C LYS A 92 14.00 -0.21 14.64
N GLU A 93 14.85 0.35 15.49
CA GLU A 93 15.30 1.74 15.41
C GLU A 93 16.80 1.78 15.44
N TYR A 94 17.41 2.72 14.72
CA TYR A 94 18.86 2.93 14.75
C TYR A 94 19.16 4.03 15.75
N LEU A 95 19.66 3.66 16.92
CA LEU A 95 19.93 4.60 18.01
C LEU A 95 21.38 4.44 18.46
N ASP A 96 22.07 5.58 18.61
CA ASP A 96 23.45 5.62 19.09
C ASP A 96 24.38 4.67 18.33
N GLY A 97 24.23 4.62 17.01
CA GLY A 97 25.05 3.78 16.15
C GLY A 97 24.71 2.29 16.15
N GLN A 98 23.58 1.92 16.75
CA GLN A 98 23.18 0.51 16.84
C GLN A 98 21.70 0.32 16.49
N TRP A 99 21.40 -0.84 15.89
CA TRP A 99 20.01 -1.27 15.70
C TRP A 99 19.50 -1.86 17.01
N VAL A 100 18.42 -1.33 17.51
CA VAL A 100 17.75 -1.81 18.72
C VAL A 100 16.28 -2.07 18.44
N THR A 101 15.70 -2.99 19.21
CA THR A 101 14.26 -3.24 19.14
C THR A 101 13.58 -2.45 20.24
N VAL A 102 12.63 -1.62 19.87
CA VAL A 102 11.81 -0.84 20.81
C VAL A 102 10.35 -1.13 20.58
N THR A 103 9.52 -0.89 21.59
CA THR A 103 8.07 -1.02 21.47
C THR A 103 7.52 0.36 21.17
N ALA A 104 6.74 0.47 20.10
CA ALA A 104 6.14 1.74 19.69
C ALA A 104 4.64 1.57 19.50
N ALA A 105 3.90 2.66 19.69
CA ALA A 105 2.48 2.70 19.40
C ALA A 105 2.27 2.96 17.91
N PHE A 106 1.44 2.13 17.29
CA PHE A 106 1.04 2.27 15.89
C PHE A 106 -0.47 2.48 15.82
N ARG A 107 -0.92 3.23 14.83
CA ARG A 107 -2.34 3.47 14.61
C ARG A 107 -3.06 2.16 14.28
N SER A 108 -4.25 2.00 14.84
CA SER A 108 -5.10 0.84 14.56
C SER A 108 -6.37 1.32 13.88
N TYR A 109 -6.68 0.72 12.73
CA TYR A 109 -7.83 1.10 11.91
C TYR A 109 -8.85 -0.03 11.91
N ASN A 110 -10.09 0.28 11.53
CA ASN A 110 -11.17 -0.70 11.46
C ASN A 110 -11.31 -1.33 10.06
N SER A 111 -10.60 -0.79 9.07
CA SER A 111 -10.63 -1.28 7.69
C SER A 111 -9.43 -0.78 6.90
N TYR A 112 -9.17 -1.41 5.77
CA TYR A 112 -8.16 -0.91 4.84
C TYR A 112 -8.54 0.46 4.28
N ALA A 113 -9.82 0.72 4.07
CA ALA A 113 -10.28 2.01 3.59
C ALA A 113 -9.88 3.15 4.54
N GLU A 114 -9.99 2.92 5.85
CA GLU A 114 -9.55 3.91 6.85
C GLU A 114 -8.05 4.15 6.78
N SER A 115 -7.27 3.09 6.60
CA SER A 115 -5.82 3.21 6.46
C SER A 115 -5.45 4.05 5.24
N PHE A 116 -6.10 3.82 4.10
CA PHE A 116 -5.88 4.63 2.90
C PHE A 116 -6.31 6.07 3.09
N GLN A 117 -7.46 6.31 3.72
CA GLN A 117 -7.93 7.67 3.94
C GLN A 117 -7.01 8.45 4.86
N ASP A 118 -6.53 7.82 5.93
CA ASP A 118 -5.59 8.47 6.84
C ASP A 118 -4.26 8.79 6.14
N HIS A 119 -3.78 7.86 5.30
CA HIS A 119 -2.59 8.10 4.47
C HIS A 119 -2.80 9.28 3.51
N ALA A 120 -3.96 9.33 2.86
CA ALA A 120 -4.29 10.46 1.98
C ALA A 120 -4.32 11.77 2.74
N ASN A 121 -4.86 11.77 3.96
CA ASN A 121 -4.87 12.96 4.80
C ASN A 121 -3.45 13.44 5.12
N VAL A 122 -2.53 12.53 5.41
CA VAL A 122 -1.12 12.87 5.66
C VAL A 122 -0.51 13.52 4.41
N ILE A 123 -0.71 12.91 3.25
CA ILE A 123 -0.14 13.42 1.99
C ILE A 123 -0.72 14.78 1.62
N ARG A 124 -1.99 15.02 1.94
CA ARG A 124 -2.69 16.26 1.58
C ARG A 124 -2.51 17.38 2.60
N SER A 125 -2.31 17.07 3.86
CA SER A 125 -2.38 18.07 4.93
C SER A 125 -1.05 18.38 5.62
N THR A 126 -0.02 17.56 5.46
CA THR A 126 1.27 17.82 6.09
C THR A 126 1.89 19.08 5.51
N ALA A 127 2.15 20.06 6.37
CA ALA A 127 2.65 21.35 5.95
C ALA A 127 3.74 21.84 6.90
N PHE A 128 4.70 22.56 6.33
CA PHE A 128 5.74 23.26 7.08
C PHE A 128 5.65 24.74 6.69
N GLY A 129 5.13 25.56 7.60
CA GLY A 129 4.80 26.94 7.28
C GLY A 129 3.69 26.99 6.23
N ASP A 130 3.93 27.69 5.12
CA ASP A 130 2.96 27.84 4.03
C ASP A 130 3.11 26.77 2.94
N THR A 131 4.00 25.80 3.14
CA THR A 131 4.31 24.81 2.11
C THR A 131 3.72 23.44 2.49
N TYR A 132 2.90 22.90 1.60
CA TYR A 132 2.44 21.53 1.72
C TYR A 132 3.56 20.58 1.30
N HIS A 133 4.03 19.79 2.26
CA HIS A 133 5.24 18.99 2.13
C HIS A 133 5.18 17.97 0.99
N TYR A 134 4.00 17.40 0.76
CA TYR A 134 3.81 16.36 -0.26
C TYR A 134 3.05 16.84 -1.49
N SER A 135 3.00 18.16 -1.74
CA SER A 135 2.24 18.69 -2.88
C SER A 135 2.72 18.15 -4.24
N GLY A 136 3.99 17.77 -4.35
CA GLY A 136 4.53 17.15 -5.57
C GLY A 136 3.98 15.75 -5.87
N VAL A 137 3.33 15.14 -4.89
CA VAL A 137 2.70 13.80 -5.04
C VAL A 137 1.27 13.93 -5.58
N TRP A 138 0.63 15.09 -5.44
CA TRP A 138 -0.74 15.29 -5.83
C TRP A 138 -0.90 15.18 -7.35
N LYS A 139 -1.92 14.43 -7.77
CA LYS A 139 -2.12 14.12 -9.19
C LYS A 139 -2.20 15.38 -10.06
N SER A 140 -2.87 16.43 -9.60
CA SER A 140 -3.01 17.69 -10.33
C SER A 140 -1.69 18.44 -10.51
N ASN A 141 -0.66 18.12 -9.72
CA ASN A 141 0.66 18.72 -9.81
C ASN A 141 1.67 17.83 -10.56
N THR A 142 1.20 16.81 -11.24
CA THR A 142 2.05 15.83 -11.91
C THR A 142 1.60 15.63 -13.35
N SER A 143 2.50 15.12 -14.20
CA SER A 143 2.19 14.68 -15.56
C SER A 143 1.90 13.19 -15.62
N SER A 144 2.46 12.40 -14.69
CA SER A 144 2.25 10.96 -14.61
C SER A 144 2.57 10.48 -13.19
N TYR A 145 2.26 9.21 -12.92
CA TYR A 145 2.56 8.61 -11.63
C TYR A 145 4.07 8.66 -11.31
N ARG A 146 4.93 8.71 -12.32
CA ARG A 146 6.39 8.76 -12.11
C ARG A 146 6.82 10.06 -11.44
N ASP A 147 6.12 11.15 -11.71
CA ASP A 147 6.38 12.41 -11.01
C ASP A 147 6.01 12.28 -9.53
N ALA A 148 4.90 11.59 -9.24
CA ALA A 148 4.46 11.38 -7.86
C ALA A 148 5.44 10.48 -7.09
N THR A 149 5.90 9.38 -7.69
CA THR A 149 6.87 8.50 -7.03
C THR A 149 8.20 9.20 -6.81
N ALA A 150 8.65 10.01 -7.78
CA ALA A 150 9.87 10.80 -7.62
C ALA A 150 9.74 11.80 -6.48
N ALA A 151 8.57 12.41 -6.31
CA ALA A 151 8.34 13.36 -5.21
C ALA A 151 8.32 12.69 -3.83
N LEU A 152 7.95 11.41 -3.77
CA LEU A 152 7.97 10.67 -2.50
C LEU A 152 9.39 10.29 -2.07
N ALA A 153 10.30 10.09 -3.01
CA ALA A 153 11.69 9.79 -2.69
C ALA A 153 12.34 11.01 -2.04
N GLY A 154 12.92 10.82 -0.87
CA GLY A 154 13.56 11.90 -0.12
C GLY A 154 12.61 12.75 0.74
N SER A 155 11.29 12.64 0.53
CA SER A 155 10.31 13.35 1.36
C SER A 155 9.52 12.40 2.26
N TYR A 156 9.02 11.31 1.70
CA TYR A 156 8.26 10.31 2.45
C TYR A 156 9.19 9.22 3.02
N ALA A 157 10.19 8.84 2.26
CA ALA A 157 11.16 7.83 2.66
C ALA A 157 12.56 8.31 2.35
N THR A 158 13.53 7.90 3.18
CA THR A 158 14.94 8.28 3.01
C THR A 158 15.68 7.39 2.01
N ASP A 159 15.10 6.25 1.64
CA ASP A 159 15.67 5.32 0.68
C ASP A 159 15.79 6.00 -0.70
N PRO A 160 17.01 6.17 -1.25
CA PRO A 160 17.17 6.79 -2.56
C PRO A 160 16.57 5.97 -3.69
N GLY A 161 16.34 4.67 -3.48
CA GLY A 161 15.70 3.79 -4.44
C GLY A 161 14.19 3.69 -4.29
N TYR A 162 13.57 4.52 -3.46
CA TYR A 162 12.14 4.40 -3.14
C TYR A 162 11.25 4.53 -4.38
N ALA A 163 11.52 5.56 -5.20
CA ALA A 163 10.74 5.77 -6.43
C ALA A 163 10.85 4.59 -7.38
N GLU A 164 12.04 4.04 -7.54
CA GLU A 164 12.25 2.89 -8.43
C GLU A 164 11.54 1.64 -7.94
N LYS A 165 11.53 1.41 -6.64
CA LYS A 165 10.80 0.29 -6.03
C LYS A 165 9.30 0.42 -6.27
N LEU A 166 8.75 1.62 -6.09
CA LEU A 166 7.34 1.87 -6.34
C LEU A 166 7.00 1.69 -7.82
N ASN A 167 7.82 2.24 -8.71
CA ASN A 167 7.61 2.11 -10.15
C ASN A 167 7.64 0.65 -10.60
N TRP A 168 8.55 -0.13 -10.03
CA TRP A 168 8.62 -1.56 -10.33
C TRP A 168 7.32 -2.28 -9.93
N LEU A 169 6.79 -1.98 -8.75
CA LEU A 169 5.54 -2.57 -8.28
C LEU A 169 4.35 -2.17 -9.15
N ILE A 170 4.28 -0.91 -9.55
CA ILE A 170 3.21 -0.41 -10.41
C ILE A 170 3.22 -1.13 -11.76
N GLU A 171 4.42 -1.34 -12.32
CA GLU A 171 4.56 -1.97 -13.63
C GLU A 171 4.39 -3.49 -13.58
N ALA A 172 4.67 -4.12 -12.45
CA ALA A 172 4.56 -5.57 -12.28
C ALA A 172 3.13 -6.03 -12.01
N TYR A 173 2.32 -5.19 -11.43
CA TYR A 173 0.96 -5.49 -11.02
C TYR A 173 0.00 -4.39 -11.47
#